data_b07292931f1813e5846575a19f67fc31
#
_entry.id   b07292931f1813e5846575a19f67fc31
#
_cell.length_a   1.000
_cell.length_b   1.000
_cell.length_c   1.000
_cell.angle_alpha   90.00
_cell.angle_beta   90.00
_cell.angle_gamma   90.00
#
_symmetry.space_group_name_H-M   'P 1'
#
loop_
_entity.id
_entity.type
_entity.pdbx_description
1 polymer ?
#
loop_
_entity_poly.entity_id
_entity_poly.type
_entity_poly.pdbx_seq_one_letter_code
_entity_poly.pdbx_strand_id
1 'polypeptide(L)'
;MPNNIKFWVISVTYGYNCVNEYGAWASKDPLKAGLISDEFFVSAEESLWESYSYLVTGWDNEEIEGDTEEEREEYLEQLYTNFMSEISYNCEEVDPKEASQYEIIYDERD
;
A
#
# COMPACT_ATOMS: atom_id res chain seq x y z
N MET A 1 11.38 32.42 -5.62
CA MET A 1 10.10 31.93 -6.12
C MET A 1 9.52 30.89 -5.17
N PRO A 2 8.32 31.11 -4.73
CA PRO A 2 7.72 30.09 -3.92
C PRO A 2 7.46 28.87 -4.76
N ASN A 3 8.13 27.83 -4.43
CA ASN A 3 7.78 26.53 -4.94
C ASN A 3 6.49 26.15 -4.25
N ASN A 4 5.45 25.85 -4.97
CA ASN A 4 4.26 25.27 -4.38
C ASN A 4 4.51 23.84 -3.97
N ILE A 5 5.75 23.54 -3.60
CA ILE A 5 6.14 22.22 -3.13
C ILE A 5 5.66 22.04 -1.70
N LYS A 6 4.89 21.03 -1.50
CA LYS A 6 4.36 20.66 -0.20
C LYS A 6 4.77 19.22 0.10
N PHE A 7 4.58 18.82 1.32
CA PHE A 7 4.85 17.45 1.73
C PHE A 7 3.53 16.69 1.80
N TRP A 8 3.54 15.48 1.27
CA TRP A 8 2.36 14.63 1.20
C TRP A 8 2.74 13.23 1.69
N VAL A 9 1.84 12.61 2.43
CA VAL A 9 1.99 11.21 2.81
C VAL A 9 0.88 10.41 2.15
N ILE A 10 1.29 9.37 1.44
CA ILE A 10 0.36 8.44 0.83
C ILE A 10 0.43 7.16 1.62
N SER A 11 -0.72 6.71 2.10
CA SER A 11 -0.82 5.46 2.83
C SER A 11 -1.64 4.46 2.02
N VAL A 12 -1.19 3.20 2.07
CA VAL A 12 -1.88 2.06 1.50
C VAL A 12 -2.29 1.19 2.68
N THR A 13 -3.58 1.05 2.91
CA THR A 13 -4.13 0.46 4.13
C THR A 13 -4.92 -0.80 3.80
N TYR A 14 -4.69 -1.88 4.55
CA TYR A 14 -5.49 -3.09 4.45
C TYR A 14 -6.50 -3.15 5.59
N GLY A 15 -7.79 -3.25 5.22
CA GLY A 15 -8.88 -3.60 6.10
C GLY A 15 -9.11 -2.67 7.28
N TYR A 16 -9.75 -3.19 8.30
CA TYR A 16 -10.16 -2.42 9.47
C TYR A 16 -9.04 -2.22 10.49
N ASN A 17 -8.00 -3.02 10.44
CA ASN A 17 -6.95 -2.99 11.45
C ASN A 17 -5.83 -2.02 11.11
N CYS A 18 -6.02 -1.25 10.07
CA CYS A 18 -5.13 -0.13 9.75
C CYS A 18 -3.64 -0.50 9.69
N VAL A 19 -3.34 -1.63 9.04
CA VAL A 19 -1.96 -1.91 8.69
C VAL A 19 -1.63 -1.14 7.43
N ASN A 20 -0.62 -0.31 7.51
CA ASN A 20 -0.34 0.68 6.48
C ASN A 20 1.08 0.57 5.96
N GLU A 21 1.22 0.77 4.66
CA GLU A 21 2.50 1.08 4.05
C GLU A 21 2.47 2.55 3.66
N TYR A 22 3.55 3.26 3.88
CA TYR A 22 3.61 4.71 3.69
C TYR A 22 4.73 5.12 2.75
N GLY A 23 4.48 6.23 2.05
CA GLY A 23 5.54 6.92 1.33
C GLY A 23 5.29 8.41 1.39
N ALA A 24 6.34 9.20 1.35
CA ALA A 24 6.25 10.65 1.36
C ALA A 24 6.65 11.23 0.01
N TRP A 25 5.98 12.29 -0.38
CA TRP A 25 6.25 13.05 -1.59
C TRP A 25 6.51 14.52 -1.23
N ALA A 26 7.58 15.08 -1.75
CA ALA A 26 7.82 16.50 -1.69
C ALA A 26 7.55 17.07 -3.08
N SER A 27 6.32 17.48 -3.32
CA SER A 27 5.86 17.87 -4.65
C SER A 27 4.63 18.75 -4.56
N LYS A 28 4.11 19.15 -5.70
CA LYS A 28 2.75 19.66 -5.82
C LYS A 28 1.83 18.46 -5.59
N ASP A 29 0.52 18.65 -5.64
CA ASP A 29 -0.41 17.56 -5.40
C ASP A 29 -0.04 16.32 -6.23
N PRO A 30 0.45 15.22 -5.61
CA PRO A 30 0.97 14.10 -6.37
C PRO A 30 -0.12 13.29 -7.08
N LEU A 31 -1.34 13.27 -6.55
CA LEU A 31 -2.44 12.58 -7.21
C LEU A 31 -2.84 13.30 -8.48
N LYS A 32 -3.01 14.63 -8.40
CA LYS A 32 -3.40 15.43 -9.56
C LYS A 32 -2.32 15.49 -10.62
N ALA A 33 -1.06 15.49 -10.20
CA ALA A 33 0.07 15.58 -11.10
C ALA A 33 0.50 14.22 -11.67
N GLY A 34 -0.11 13.13 -11.22
CA GLY A 34 0.23 11.79 -11.69
C GLY A 34 1.63 11.35 -11.29
N LEU A 35 2.11 11.81 -10.15
CA LEU A 35 3.47 11.55 -9.69
C LEU A 35 3.62 10.24 -8.91
N ILE A 36 2.51 9.56 -8.64
CA ILE A 36 2.52 8.32 -7.89
C ILE A 36 2.59 7.18 -8.90
N SER A 37 3.68 6.42 -8.85
CA SER A 37 3.88 5.32 -9.79
C SER A 37 3.06 4.10 -9.39
N ASP A 38 2.70 3.30 -10.40
CA ASP A 38 2.05 2.01 -10.15
C ASP A 38 2.98 1.08 -9.38
N GLU A 39 4.28 1.21 -9.56
CA GLU A 39 5.27 0.42 -8.81
C GLU A 39 5.15 0.62 -7.30
N PHE A 40 4.89 1.85 -6.87
CA PHE A 40 4.69 2.13 -5.46
C PHE A 40 3.49 1.35 -4.92
N PHE A 41 2.36 1.40 -5.61
CA PHE A 41 1.15 0.71 -5.18
C PHE A 41 1.34 -0.80 -5.19
N VAL A 42 1.92 -1.35 -6.24
CA VAL A 42 2.17 -2.80 -6.35
C VAL A 42 3.10 -3.27 -5.24
N SER A 43 4.18 -2.52 -4.99
CA SER A 43 5.12 -2.87 -3.93
C SER A 43 4.46 -2.84 -2.55
N ALA A 44 3.63 -1.82 -2.29
CA ALA A 44 2.91 -1.71 -1.02
C ALA A 44 1.91 -2.85 -0.84
N GLU A 45 1.15 -3.18 -1.90
CA GLU A 45 0.19 -4.28 -1.87
C GLU A 45 0.88 -5.62 -1.60
N GLU A 46 2.00 -5.89 -2.27
CA GLU A 46 2.78 -7.10 -2.07
C GLU A 46 3.33 -7.19 -0.66
N SER A 47 3.83 -6.08 -0.13
CA SER A 47 4.33 -6.02 1.25
C SER A 47 3.23 -6.34 2.26
N LEU A 48 2.03 -5.77 2.05
CA LEU A 48 0.88 -6.05 2.91
C LEU A 48 0.48 -7.52 2.81
N TRP A 49 0.47 -8.08 1.61
CA TRP A 49 0.15 -9.49 1.42
C TRP A 49 1.14 -10.39 2.13
N GLU A 50 2.44 -10.16 1.95
CA GLU A 50 3.48 -10.96 2.60
C GLU A 50 3.39 -10.92 4.12
N SER A 51 3.08 -9.74 4.66
CA SER A 51 3.07 -9.55 6.12
C SER A 51 1.77 -9.99 6.77
N TYR A 52 0.64 -9.89 6.07
CA TYR A 52 -0.68 -10.02 6.67
C TYR A 52 -1.59 -11.04 6.00
N SER A 53 -1.10 -11.79 5.02
CA SER A 53 -1.92 -12.81 4.35
C SER A 53 -2.44 -13.87 5.32
N TYR A 54 -1.74 -14.10 6.42
CA TYR A 54 -2.18 -15.07 7.43
C TYR A 54 -3.56 -14.75 7.99
N LEU A 55 -4.00 -13.48 7.90
CA LEU A 55 -5.32 -13.08 8.37
C LEU A 55 -6.43 -13.73 7.54
N VAL A 56 -6.15 -14.10 6.31
CA VAL A 56 -7.13 -14.75 5.42
C VAL A 56 -6.77 -16.19 5.10
N THR A 57 -5.49 -16.57 5.15
CA THR A 57 -5.05 -17.95 4.85
C THR A 57 -4.85 -18.81 6.10
N GLY A 58 -4.80 -18.17 7.29
CA GLY A 58 -4.49 -18.83 8.53
C GLY A 58 -3.00 -19.16 8.66
N TRP A 59 -2.62 -19.64 9.83
CA TRP A 59 -1.26 -20.06 10.07
C TRP A 59 -1.01 -21.36 9.29
N ASP A 60 0.14 -21.44 8.61
CA ASP A 60 0.50 -22.59 7.78
C ASP A 60 -0.52 -22.88 6.68
N ASN A 61 -1.25 -21.83 6.21
CA ASN A 61 -2.24 -21.93 5.14
C ASN A 61 -3.39 -22.90 5.46
N GLU A 62 -3.75 -23.01 6.74
CA GLU A 62 -4.79 -23.94 7.19
C GLU A 62 -6.19 -23.61 6.67
N GLU A 63 -6.42 -22.35 6.29
CA GLU A 63 -7.71 -21.93 5.75
C GLU A 63 -7.83 -22.15 4.23
N ILE A 64 -6.77 -22.64 3.59
CA ILE A 64 -6.81 -22.93 2.16
C ILE A 64 -7.41 -24.30 1.95
N GLU A 65 -8.59 -24.33 1.31
CA GLU A 65 -9.33 -25.57 1.05
C GLU A 65 -9.07 -26.10 -0.35
N GLY A 66 -9.15 -27.41 -0.49
CA GLY A 66 -9.03 -28.09 -1.75
C GLY A 66 -8.41 -29.48 -1.60
N ASP A 67 -8.87 -30.44 -2.39
CA ASP A 67 -8.35 -31.82 -2.37
C ASP A 67 -7.13 -31.98 -3.27
N THR A 68 -6.97 -31.10 -4.26
CA THR A 68 -5.84 -31.12 -5.17
C THR A 68 -5.05 -29.80 -5.04
N GLU A 69 -3.80 -29.84 -5.49
CA GLU A 69 -2.95 -28.67 -5.50
C GLU A 69 -3.56 -27.55 -6.35
N GLU A 70 -4.15 -27.93 -7.49
CA GLU A 70 -4.80 -26.98 -8.40
C GLU A 70 -5.99 -26.28 -7.72
N GLU A 71 -6.83 -27.04 -7.00
CA GLU A 71 -7.95 -26.46 -6.26
C GLU A 71 -7.49 -25.51 -5.16
N ARG A 72 -6.40 -25.85 -4.48
CA ARG A 72 -5.84 -25.01 -3.43
C ARG A 72 -5.26 -23.72 -3.99
N GLU A 73 -4.63 -23.78 -5.15
CA GLU A 73 -4.11 -22.59 -5.82
C GLU A 73 -5.25 -21.66 -6.25
N GLU A 74 -6.34 -22.21 -6.76
CA GLU A 74 -7.53 -21.41 -7.12
C GLU A 74 -8.13 -20.73 -5.90
N TYR A 75 -8.22 -21.45 -4.80
CA TYR A 75 -8.74 -20.92 -3.55
C TYR A 75 -7.86 -19.79 -3.03
N LEU A 76 -6.54 -20.00 -3.06
CA LEU A 76 -5.59 -18.98 -2.64
C LEU A 76 -5.70 -17.73 -3.52
N GLU A 77 -5.89 -17.91 -4.82
CA GLU A 77 -6.05 -16.79 -5.74
C GLU A 77 -7.29 -15.97 -5.40
N GLN A 78 -8.39 -16.64 -5.02
CA GLN A 78 -9.59 -15.94 -4.57
C GLN A 78 -9.34 -15.16 -3.29
N LEU A 79 -8.61 -15.74 -2.33
CA LEU A 79 -8.26 -15.05 -1.10
C LEU A 79 -7.39 -13.83 -1.37
N TYR A 80 -6.45 -13.97 -2.29
CA TYR A 80 -5.58 -12.86 -2.71
C TYR A 80 -6.40 -11.74 -3.33
N THR A 81 -7.32 -12.07 -4.23
CA THR A 81 -8.18 -11.08 -4.87
C THR A 81 -9.04 -10.34 -3.86
N ASN A 82 -9.62 -11.07 -2.91
CA ASN A 82 -10.42 -10.48 -1.85
C ASN A 82 -9.57 -9.58 -0.95
N PHE A 83 -8.36 -10.02 -0.61
CA PHE A 83 -7.43 -9.22 0.18
C PHE A 83 -7.13 -7.89 -0.52
N MET A 84 -6.82 -7.94 -1.80
CA MET A 84 -6.51 -6.74 -2.57
C MET A 84 -7.71 -5.79 -2.68
N SER A 85 -8.92 -6.34 -2.71
CA SER A 85 -10.14 -5.51 -2.76
C SER A 85 -10.39 -4.73 -1.47
N GLU A 86 -9.80 -5.17 -0.35
CA GLU A 86 -9.91 -4.49 0.94
C GLU A 86 -8.84 -3.42 1.16
N ILE A 87 -7.96 -3.23 0.19
CA ILE A 87 -6.91 -2.21 0.28
C ILE A 87 -7.46 -0.86 -0.18
N SER A 88 -7.20 0.16 0.60
CA SER A 88 -7.56 1.53 0.26
C SER A 88 -6.33 2.43 0.30
N TYR A 89 -6.46 3.59 -0.32
CA TYR A 89 -5.37 4.56 -0.45
C TYR A 89 -5.81 5.89 0.11
N ASN A 90 -4.89 6.59 0.75
CA ASN A 90 -5.14 7.93 1.25
C ASN A 90 -3.93 8.81 0.97
N CYS A 91 -4.18 10.05 0.59
CA CYS A 91 -3.14 11.03 0.33
C CYS A 91 -3.46 12.28 1.13
N GLU A 92 -2.57 12.64 2.04
CA GLU A 92 -2.74 13.81 2.90
C GLU A 92 -1.57 14.75 2.79
N GLU A 93 -1.87 16.06 2.76
CA GLU A 93 -0.85 17.07 2.93
C GLU A 93 -0.42 17.09 4.40
N VAL A 94 0.88 17.08 4.62
CA VAL A 94 1.45 17.09 5.98
C VAL A 94 2.52 18.17 6.09
N ASP A 95 2.89 18.50 7.32
CA ASP A 95 3.97 19.45 7.52
C ASP A 95 5.33 18.77 7.32
N PRO A 96 6.40 19.54 7.11
CA PRO A 96 7.72 18.96 6.87
C PRO A 96 8.22 18.08 8.00
N LYS A 97 7.85 18.38 9.22
CA LYS A 97 8.25 17.62 10.39
C LYS A 97 7.62 16.22 10.37
N GLU A 98 6.34 16.13 10.02
CA GLU A 98 5.67 14.86 9.90
C GLU A 98 6.22 14.05 8.74
N ALA A 99 6.45 14.70 7.60
CA ALA A 99 7.00 14.04 6.43
C ALA A 99 8.38 13.43 6.68
N SER A 100 9.16 13.99 7.59
CA SER A 100 10.48 13.49 7.91
C SER A 100 10.48 12.13 8.59
N GLN A 101 9.32 11.68 9.07
CA GLN A 101 9.16 10.35 9.67
C GLN A 101 9.06 9.24 8.64
N TYR A 102 8.90 9.58 7.38
CA TYR A 102 8.68 8.62 6.30
C TYR A 102 9.78 8.74 5.25
N GLU A 103 10.00 7.67 4.50
CA GLU A 103 10.91 7.69 3.38
C GLU A 103 10.33 8.58 2.28
N ILE A 104 11.11 9.53 1.80
CA ILE A 104 10.69 10.39 0.69
C ILE A 104 10.93 9.65 -0.62
N ILE A 105 9.83 9.25 -1.26
CA ILE A 105 9.84 8.50 -2.51
C ILE A 105 10.13 9.40 -3.70
N TYR A 106 9.62 10.62 -3.65
CA TYR A 106 9.74 11.59 -4.73
C TYR A 106 9.98 12.96 -4.14
N ASP A 107 10.96 13.68 -4.67
CA ASP A 107 11.37 14.96 -4.11
C ASP A 107 11.67 15.96 -5.24
N GLU A 108 10.86 17.02 -5.32
CA GLU A 108 11.04 18.10 -6.28
C GLU A 108 11.77 19.30 -5.69
N ARG A 109 12.20 19.22 -4.45
CA ARG A 109 12.93 20.32 -3.80
C ARG A 109 14.33 20.42 -4.38
N ASP A 110 14.78 21.63 -4.53
CA ASP A 110 16.14 21.90 -4.99
C ASP A 110 17.17 21.74 -3.86
#